data_1a5facdff21d90d93bd09f39f21f2d0f
#
_entry.id   1a5facdff21d90d93bd09f39f21f2d0f
#
_cell.length_a   1.000
_cell.length_b   1.000
_cell.length_c   1.000
_cell.angle_alpha   90.00
_cell.angle_beta   90.00
_cell.angle_gamma   90.00
#
_symmetry.space_group_name_H-M   'P 1'
#
loop_
_entity.id
_entity.type
_entity.pdbx_description
1 polymer ?
#
loop_
_entity_poly.entity_id
_entity_poly.type
_entity_poly.pdbx_seq_one_letter_code
_entity_poly.pdbx_strand_id
1 'polypeptide(L)'
;MDKRHLGIIGLGVMGKNLGLNAHSKGFSVAGFDLDMEKSHKVGEETGGIIQTTRSWQEFVDALETPRRIWMMVPAGKPVDSVIETLKPYLAAEDILIDGGNSYFKDTERRARELEASGLRFFGMGVSGGEEGALHGPSLMPGGFEESYRHLEPLLTKMAAQTSDGACCTYLGPGGAGHYVKMVHNGIEYGIMQTICEAYDVLKNVLGLSGLEIRDIFAEWNSGDLGSFLLEISIVVLGKIDPETNQPLVDLVLDTAEQ
;
A
#
# COMPACT_ATOMS: atom_id res chain seq x y z
N MET A 1 17.60 -10.29 -22.67
CA MET A 1 16.66 -9.22 -22.24
C MET A 1 17.27 -8.54 -21.02
N ASP A 2 17.13 -7.24 -20.89
CA ASP A 2 17.63 -6.53 -19.72
C ASP A 2 16.82 -6.95 -18.49
N LYS A 3 17.50 -7.19 -17.38
CA LYS A 3 16.88 -7.57 -16.11
C LYS A 3 16.11 -6.41 -15.52
N ARG A 4 15.07 -6.72 -14.73
CA ARG A 4 14.20 -5.72 -14.07
C ARG A 4 14.68 -5.44 -12.67
N HIS A 5 14.53 -4.19 -12.24
CA HIS A 5 14.96 -3.72 -10.92
C HIS A 5 14.03 -4.20 -9.79
N LEU A 6 12.74 -4.40 -10.08
CA LEU A 6 11.72 -4.75 -9.11
C LEU A 6 10.76 -5.79 -9.67
N GLY A 7 10.45 -6.81 -8.89
CA GLY A 7 9.36 -7.75 -9.12
C GLY A 7 8.16 -7.42 -8.26
N ILE A 8 6.95 -7.47 -8.83
CA ILE A 8 5.70 -7.33 -8.07
C ILE A 8 4.85 -8.58 -8.26
N ILE A 9 4.41 -9.17 -7.15
CA ILE A 9 3.49 -10.30 -7.11
C ILE A 9 2.16 -9.82 -6.54
N GLY A 10 1.07 -10.10 -7.25
CA GLY A 10 -0.24 -9.56 -6.94
C GLY A 10 -0.47 -8.24 -7.68
N LEU A 11 -1.09 -8.33 -8.86
CA LEU A 11 -1.32 -7.21 -9.76
C LEU A 11 -2.75 -6.64 -9.63
N GLY A 12 -3.29 -6.64 -8.40
CA GLY A 12 -4.45 -5.84 -8.05
C GLY A 12 -4.17 -4.33 -8.12
N VAL A 13 -5.14 -3.52 -7.71
CA VAL A 13 -5.05 -2.05 -7.76
C VAL A 13 -3.74 -1.55 -7.17
N MET A 14 -3.41 -1.97 -5.94
CA MET A 14 -2.20 -1.52 -5.23
C MET A 14 -0.92 -1.97 -5.93
N GLY A 15 -0.81 -3.26 -6.31
CA GLY A 15 0.40 -3.79 -6.95
C GLY A 15 0.67 -3.16 -8.32
N LYS A 16 -0.39 -2.99 -9.14
CA LYS A 16 -0.30 -2.28 -10.41
C LYS A 16 0.20 -0.84 -10.21
N ASN A 17 -0.40 -0.10 -9.28
CA ASN A 17 -0.06 1.31 -9.05
C ASN A 17 1.36 1.47 -8.48
N LEU A 18 1.81 0.61 -7.56
CA LEU A 18 3.21 0.60 -7.10
C LEU A 18 4.19 0.30 -8.24
N GLY A 19 3.83 -0.59 -9.17
CA GLY A 19 4.64 -0.87 -10.37
C GLY A 19 4.77 0.33 -11.30
N LEU A 20 3.66 1.04 -11.54
CA LEU A 20 3.65 2.27 -12.34
C LEU A 20 4.42 3.39 -11.65
N ASN A 21 4.29 3.52 -10.33
CA ASN A 21 5.08 4.46 -9.53
C ASN A 21 6.59 4.17 -9.67
N ALA A 22 7.02 2.92 -9.42
CA ALA A 22 8.42 2.54 -9.58
C ALA A 22 8.94 2.88 -10.98
N HIS A 23 8.17 2.60 -12.03
CA HIS A 23 8.53 2.95 -13.40
C HIS A 23 8.68 4.46 -13.59
N SER A 24 7.76 5.27 -13.08
CA SER A 24 7.82 6.74 -13.16
C SER A 24 9.08 7.33 -12.50
N LYS A 25 9.68 6.58 -11.56
CA LYS A 25 10.93 6.94 -10.87
C LYS A 25 12.18 6.34 -11.53
N GLY A 26 12.03 5.73 -12.70
CA GLY A 26 13.13 5.18 -13.50
C GLY A 26 13.50 3.72 -13.20
N PHE A 27 12.66 2.99 -12.48
CA PHE A 27 12.87 1.57 -12.20
C PHE A 27 12.05 0.69 -13.16
N SER A 28 12.69 -0.30 -13.76
CA SER A 28 12.00 -1.28 -14.58
C SER A 28 11.35 -2.37 -13.73
N VAL A 29 10.14 -2.81 -14.11
CA VAL A 29 9.30 -3.67 -13.30
C VAL A 29 8.92 -4.95 -14.05
N ALA A 30 9.02 -6.10 -13.36
CA ALA A 30 8.38 -7.35 -13.74
C ALA A 30 7.15 -7.58 -12.85
N GLY A 31 6.08 -8.10 -13.43
CA GLY A 31 4.83 -8.39 -12.72
C GLY A 31 4.41 -9.84 -12.85
N PHE A 32 3.83 -10.38 -11.79
CA PHE A 32 3.23 -11.71 -11.77
C PHE A 32 1.95 -11.72 -10.92
N ASP A 33 0.91 -12.37 -11.43
CA ASP A 33 -0.30 -12.68 -10.67
C ASP A 33 -0.67 -14.14 -10.93
N LEU A 34 -1.25 -14.81 -9.93
CA LEU A 34 -1.77 -16.17 -10.08
C LEU A 34 -2.93 -16.23 -11.08
N ASP A 35 -3.69 -15.15 -11.18
CA ASP A 35 -4.69 -14.93 -12.21
C ASP A 35 -4.00 -14.47 -13.51
N MET A 36 -3.83 -15.40 -14.44
CA MET A 36 -3.15 -15.13 -15.73
C MET A 36 -3.91 -14.12 -16.59
N GLU A 37 -5.24 -14.08 -16.52
CA GLU A 37 -6.05 -13.10 -17.27
C GLU A 37 -5.80 -11.70 -16.72
N LYS A 38 -5.79 -11.54 -15.40
CA LYS A 38 -5.42 -10.29 -14.75
C LYS A 38 -3.99 -9.86 -15.10
N SER A 39 -3.04 -10.81 -15.06
CA SER A 39 -1.64 -10.54 -15.44
C SER A 39 -1.55 -10.01 -16.88
N HIS A 40 -2.22 -10.66 -17.82
CA HIS A 40 -2.27 -10.23 -19.22
C HIS A 40 -2.90 -8.85 -19.37
N LYS A 41 -4.06 -8.64 -18.75
CA LYS A 41 -4.78 -7.36 -18.77
C LYS A 41 -3.93 -6.19 -18.24
N VAL A 42 -3.21 -6.39 -17.13
CA VAL A 42 -2.30 -5.37 -16.58
C VAL A 42 -1.16 -5.08 -17.56
N GLY A 43 -0.60 -6.09 -18.22
CA GLY A 43 0.43 -5.90 -19.26
C GLY A 43 -0.08 -5.02 -20.41
N GLU A 44 -1.29 -5.26 -20.89
CA GLU A 44 -1.93 -4.46 -21.96
C GLU A 44 -2.27 -3.04 -21.49
N GLU A 45 -2.96 -2.91 -20.36
CA GLU A 45 -3.37 -1.60 -19.79
C GLU A 45 -2.17 -0.68 -19.53
N THR A 46 -1.04 -1.25 -19.13
CA THR A 46 0.19 -0.49 -18.86
C THR A 46 1.07 -0.30 -20.09
N GLY A 47 0.64 -0.77 -21.28
CA GLY A 47 1.44 -0.70 -22.49
C GLY A 47 2.80 -1.38 -22.39
N GLY A 48 2.90 -2.44 -21.55
CA GLY A 48 4.14 -3.17 -21.30
C GLY A 48 5.12 -2.50 -20.33
N ILE A 49 4.72 -1.40 -19.67
CA ILE A 49 5.51 -0.77 -18.60
C ILE A 49 5.81 -1.79 -17.51
N ILE A 50 4.78 -2.52 -17.07
CA ILE A 50 4.96 -3.69 -16.22
C ILE A 50 5.10 -4.90 -17.14
N GLN A 51 6.30 -5.48 -17.19
CA GLN A 51 6.53 -6.71 -17.94
C GLN A 51 5.90 -7.87 -17.21
N THR A 52 4.72 -8.29 -17.60
CA THR A 52 4.07 -9.44 -17.00
C THR A 52 4.66 -10.75 -17.48
N THR A 53 4.67 -11.75 -16.61
CA THR A 53 5.27 -13.07 -16.85
C THR A 53 4.23 -14.17 -16.63
N ARG A 54 4.48 -15.37 -17.20
CA ARG A 54 3.53 -16.47 -17.24
C ARG A 54 3.84 -17.62 -16.27
N SER A 55 4.99 -17.58 -15.64
CA SER A 55 5.42 -18.59 -14.68
C SER A 55 6.35 -17.98 -13.62
N TRP A 56 6.46 -18.66 -12.49
CA TRP A 56 7.40 -18.29 -11.43
C TRP A 56 8.86 -18.23 -11.92
N GLN A 57 9.25 -19.21 -12.73
CA GLN A 57 10.60 -19.26 -13.32
C GLN A 57 10.86 -18.02 -14.19
N GLU A 58 9.94 -17.73 -15.12
CA GLU A 58 10.07 -16.56 -16.02
C GLU A 58 10.11 -15.27 -15.21
N PHE A 59 9.28 -15.14 -14.15
CA PHE A 59 9.27 -13.98 -13.28
C PHE A 59 10.61 -13.79 -12.56
N VAL A 60 11.12 -14.83 -11.92
CA VAL A 60 12.39 -14.75 -11.19
C VAL A 60 13.57 -14.51 -12.13
N ASP A 61 13.56 -15.16 -13.32
CA ASP A 61 14.58 -14.97 -14.33
C ASP A 61 14.56 -13.57 -14.96
N ALA A 62 13.44 -12.85 -14.89
CA ALA A 62 13.37 -11.47 -15.38
C ALA A 62 14.07 -10.47 -14.45
N LEU A 63 14.40 -10.83 -13.22
CA LEU A 63 14.90 -9.90 -12.19
C LEU A 63 16.43 -9.88 -12.10
N GLU A 64 17.01 -8.73 -11.80
CA GLU A 64 18.42 -8.58 -11.44
C GLU A 64 18.66 -9.08 -10.01
N THR A 65 19.87 -9.56 -9.74
CA THR A 65 20.29 -10.04 -8.40
C THR A 65 21.10 -8.97 -7.66
N PRO A 66 20.96 -8.85 -6.33
CA PRO A 66 19.96 -9.54 -5.51
C PRO A 66 18.55 -9.10 -5.89
N ARG A 67 17.64 -10.07 -6.02
CA ARG A 67 16.26 -9.80 -6.46
C ARG A 67 15.50 -9.04 -5.39
N ARG A 68 14.67 -8.10 -5.82
CA ARG A 68 13.74 -7.34 -4.98
C ARG A 68 12.32 -7.70 -5.40
N ILE A 69 11.62 -8.46 -4.60
CA ILE A 69 10.28 -8.99 -4.91
C ILE A 69 9.29 -8.47 -3.89
N TRP A 70 8.37 -7.64 -4.35
CA TRP A 70 7.32 -7.03 -3.53
C TRP A 70 6.00 -7.77 -3.72
N MET A 71 5.53 -8.39 -2.66
CA MET A 71 4.28 -9.16 -2.61
C MET A 71 3.14 -8.24 -2.15
N MET A 72 2.12 -8.09 -3.01
CA MET A 72 0.88 -7.36 -2.75
C MET A 72 -0.28 -8.34 -2.78
N VAL A 73 -0.23 -9.31 -1.88
CA VAL A 73 -1.21 -10.40 -1.74
C VAL A 73 -1.94 -10.28 -0.40
N PRO A 74 -3.12 -10.91 -0.23
CA PRO A 74 -3.82 -10.92 1.05
C PRO A 74 -2.94 -11.46 2.17
N ALA A 75 -3.06 -10.84 3.36
CA ALA A 75 -2.30 -11.23 4.54
C ALA A 75 -2.60 -12.67 5.00
N GLY A 76 -1.71 -13.24 5.78
CA GLY A 76 -1.86 -14.60 6.33
C GLY A 76 -1.35 -15.69 5.40
N LYS A 77 -2.11 -16.78 5.24
CA LYS A 77 -1.72 -17.95 4.45
C LYS A 77 -1.31 -17.67 3.01
N PRO A 78 -1.93 -16.73 2.27
CA PRO A 78 -1.48 -16.41 0.91
C PRO A 78 -0.01 -15.96 0.86
N VAL A 79 0.47 -15.17 1.82
CA VAL A 79 1.87 -14.77 1.90
C VAL A 79 2.77 -15.98 2.10
N ASP A 80 2.42 -16.89 3.03
CA ASP A 80 3.19 -18.11 3.27
C ASP A 80 3.24 -19.00 2.02
N SER A 81 2.11 -19.13 1.30
CA SER A 81 2.04 -19.92 0.06
C SER A 81 2.92 -19.36 -1.06
N VAL A 82 2.95 -18.04 -1.22
CA VAL A 82 3.83 -17.37 -2.20
C VAL A 82 5.29 -17.58 -1.85
N ILE A 83 5.67 -17.41 -0.58
CA ILE A 83 7.04 -17.63 -0.10
C ILE A 83 7.50 -19.06 -0.41
N GLU A 84 6.72 -20.07 -0.02
CA GLU A 84 7.08 -21.48 -0.25
C GLU A 84 7.19 -21.83 -1.74
N THR A 85 6.34 -21.25 -2.58
CA THR A 85 6.39 -21.45 -4.02
C THR A 85 7.62 -20.79 -4.65
N LEU A 86 8.02 -19.61 -4.18
CA LEU A 86 9.16 -18.87 -4.70
C LEU A 86 10.51 -19.42 -4.25
N LYS A 87 10.57 -19.94 -3.02
CA LYS A 87 11.81 -20.37 -2.37
C LYS A 87 12.73 -21.24 -3.22
N PRO A 88 12.24 -22.22 -4.04
CA PRO A 88 13.10 -23.01 -4.91
C PRO A 88 13.81 -22.24 -6.04
N TYR A 89 13.33 -21.04 -6.39
CA TYR A 89 13.84 -20.21 -7.48
C TYR A 89 14.77 -19.10 -7.00
N LEU A 90 14.84 -18.87 -5.68
CA LEU A 90 15.57 -17.76 -5.08
C LEU A 90 16.99 -18.17 -4.69
N ALA A 91 17.87 -17.19 -4.65
CA ALA A 91 19.24 -17.31 -4.20
C ALA A 91 19.46 -16.55 -2.88
N ALA A 92 20.56 -16.82 -2.22
CA ALA A 92 20.96 -16.06 -1.03
C ALA A 92 21.02 -14.55 -1.37
N GLU A 93 20.69 -13.74 -0.38
CA GLU A 93 20.57 -12.27 -0.46
C GLU A 93 19.38 -11.74 -1.28
N ASP A 94 18.58 -12.59 -1.94
CA ASP A 94 17.33 -12.13 -2.54
C ASP A 94 16.38 -11.60 -1.46
N ILE A 95 15.67 -10.53 -1.77
CA ILE A 95 14.83 -9.77 -0.84
C ILE A 95 13.36 -9.99 -1.18
N LEU A 96 12.60 -10.53 -0.24
CA LEU A 96 11.15 -10.59 -0.28
C LEU A 96 10.56 -9.49 0.59
N ILE A 97 9.61 -8.74 0.03
CA ILE A 97 8.91 -7.65 0.70
C ILE A 97 7.43 -8.01 0.79
N ASP A 98 6.90 -8.13 1.99
CA ASP A 98 5.47 -8.27 2.23
C ASP A 98 4.86 -6.87 2.40
N GLY A 99 4.11 -6.40 1.40
CA GLY A 99 3.47 -5.08 1.39
C GLY A 99 1.99 -5.14 1.79
N GLY A 100 1.48 -6.29 2.21
CA GLY A 100 0.14 -6.45 2.74
C GLY A 100 0.00 -5.92 4.17
N ASN A 101 -1.23 -5.92 4.69
CA ASN A 101 -1.48 -5.60 6.11
C ASN A 101 -1.28 -6.85 6.98
N SER A 102 -0.10 -7.44 6.94
CA SER A 102 0.22 -8.64 7.70
C SER A 102 0.39 -8.36 9.18
N TYR A 103 0.03 -9.35 10.00
CA TYR A 103 0.28 -9.30 11.44
C TYR A 103 1.78 -9.34 11.72
N PHE A 104 2.30 -8.37 12.45
CA PHE A 104 3.74 -8.19 12.65
C PHE A 104 4.46 -9.42 13.23
N LYS A 105 3.78 -10.25 14.06
CA LYS A 105 4.37 -11.49 14.59
C LYS A 105 4.53 -12.58 13.53
N ASP A 106 3.63 -12.64 12.54
CA ASP A 106 3.82 -13.51 11.38
C ASP A 106 5.02 -13.07 10.54
N THR A 107 5.20 -11.76 10.40
CA THR A 107 6.36 -11.16 9.73
C THR A 107 7.66 -11.54 10.43
N GLU A 108 7.71 -11.46 11.76
CA GLU A 108 8.87 -11.88 12.54
C GLU A 108 9.17 -13.39 12.39
N ARG A 109 8.13 -14.23 12.35
CA ARG A 109 8.28 -15.67 12.10
C ARG A 109 8.87 -15.92 10.72
N ARG A 110 8.28 -15.33 9.68
CA ARG A 110 8.74 -15.43 8.28
C ARG A 110 10.18 -14.95 8.12
N ALA A 111 10.51 -13.81 8.72
CA ALA A 111 11.87 -13.26 8.67
C ALA A 111 12.91 -14.25 9.23
N ARG A 112 12.64 -14.84 10.40
CA ARG A 112 13.54 -15.84 11.02
C ARG A 112 13.68 -17.12 10.18
N GLU A 113 12.56 -17.62 9.62
CA GLU A 113 12.55 -18.83 8.79
C GLU A 113 13.33 -18.64 7.47
N LEU A 114 13.20 -17.46 6.86
CA LEU A 114 13.87 -17.14 5.60
C LEU A 114 15.36 -16.80 5.78
N GLU A 115 15.72 -16.12 6.87
CA GLU A 115 17.11 -15.82 7.20
C GLU A 115 17.94 -17.09 7.33
N ALA A 116 17.38 -18.15 7.90
CA ALA A 116 18.05 -19.46 8.00
C ALA A 116 18.37 -20.06 6.62
N SER A 117 17.70 -19.62 5.55
CA SER A 117 17.93 -20.00 4.15
C SER A 117 18.75 -18.96 3.38
N GLY A 118 19.28 -17.93 4.05
CA GLY A 118 20.05 -16.85 3.44
C GLY A 118 19.20 -15.81 2.69
N LEU A 119 17.88 -15.92 2.75
CA LEU A 119 16.96 -14.95 2.15
C LEU A 119 16.68 -13.80 3.10
N ARG A 120 16.35 -12.64 2.56
CA ARG A 120 16.02 -11.43 3.32
C ARG A 120 14.53 -11.14 3.23
N PHE A 121 13.92 -10.82 4.36
CA PHE A 121 12.48 -10.55 4.43
C PHE A 121 12.20 -9.21 5.08
N PHE A 122 11.31 -8.43 4.44
CA PHE A 122 10.85 -7.14 4.93
C PHE A 122 9.33 -7.13 5.06
N GLY A 123 8.84 -6.69 6.23
CA GLY A 123 7.46 -6.27 6.40
C GLY A 123 7.36 -4.78 6.06
N MET A 124 6.58 -4.46 5.04
CA MET A 124 6.46 -3.11 4.51
C MET A 124 5.06 -2.56 4.72
N GLY A 125 4.88 -1.67 5.70
CA GLY A 125 3.66 -0.88 5.78
C GLY A 125 3.57 0.08 4.58
N VAL A 126 2.41 0.09 3.92
CA VAL A 126 2.11 1.00 2.80
C VAL A 126 0.87 1.81 3.15
N SER A 127 0.95 3.13 3.07
CA SER A 127 -0.17 4.03 3.33
C SER A 127 -0.33 5.06 2.22
N GLY A 128 -1.59 5.45 1.96
CA GLY A 128 -1.94 6.43 0.92
C GLY A 128 -3.02 5.94 -0.05
N GLY A 129 -3.53 4.71 0.13
CA GLY A 129 -4.55 4.14 -0.75
C GLY A 129 -4.10 4.00 -2.20
N GLU A 130 -5.05 3.98 -3.13
CA GLU A 130 -4.80 3.82 -4.56
C GLU A 130 -3.97 4.97 -5.15
N GLU A 131 -4.34 6.21 -4.84
CA GLU A 131 -3.67 7.42 -5.29
C GLU A 131 -2.25 7.52 -4.72
N GLY A 132 -2.08 7.23 -3.43
CA GLY A 132 -0.76 7.19 -2.81
C GLY A 132 0.14 6.13 -3.42
N ALA A 133 -0.36 4.93 -3.69
CA ALA A 133 0.41 3.88 -4.34
C ALA A 133 0.97 4.32 -5.71
N LEU A 134 0.17 5.08 -6.47
CA LEU A 134 0.55 5.58 -7.80
C LEU A 134 1.48 6.79 -7.75
N HIS A 135 1.25 7.73 -6.86
CA HIS A 135 1.91 9.04 -6.87
C HIS A 135 2.99 9.21 -5.80
N GLY A 136 2.92 8.45 -4.73
CA GLY A 136 3.87 8.48 -3.62
C GLY A 136 3.20 8.03 -2.31
N PRO A 137 3.40 6.77 -1.90
CA PRO A 137 2.90 6.27 -0.61
C PRO A 137 3.82 6.70 0.53
N SER A 138 3.30 6.66 1.75
CA SER A 138 4.15 6.54 2.94
C SER A 138 4.58 5.09 3.09
N LEU A 139 5.88 4.84 3.18
CA LEU A 139 6.50 3.51 3.24
C LEU A 139 7.15 3.27 4.60
N MET A 140 6.84 2.13 5.19
CA MET A 140 7.22 1.75 6.55
C MET A 140 8.04 0.44 6.53
N PRO A 141 9.29 0.47 6.05
CA PRO A 141 10.13 -0.73 5.97
C PRO A 141 10.63 -1.19 7.33
N GLY A 142 10.42 -2.47 7.62
CA GLY A 142 11.04 -3.17 8.75
C GLY A 142 11.60 -4.51 8.30
N GLY A 143 12.80 -4.88 8.77
CA GLY A 143 13.46 -6.11 8.35
C GLY A 143 14.96 -6.09 8.64
N PHE A 144 15.74 -6.71 7.79
CA PHE A 144 17.19 -6.86 7.98
C PHE A 144 17.93 -5.57 7.58
N GLU A 145 18.49 -4.85 8.55
CA GLU A 145 19.07 -3.52 8.37
C GLU A 145 20.15 -3.47 7.28
N GLU A 146 21.08 -4.44 7.27
CA GLU A 146 22.14 -4.46 6.26
C GLU A 146 21.62 -4.56 4.82
N SER A 147 20.47 -5.24 4.63
CA SER A 147 19.84 -5.37 3.31
C SER A 147 18.96 -4.18 2.95
N TYR A 148 18.59 -3.34 3.90
CA TYR A 148 17.79 -2.13 3.65
C TYR A 148 18.47 -1.18 2.65
N ARG A 149 19.80 -1.05 2.68
CA ARG A 149 20.58 -0.24 1.72
C ARG A 149 20.33 -0.61 0.25
N HIS A 150 19.90 -1.85 -0.03
CA HIS A 150 19.54 -2.27 -1.39
C HIS A 150 18.13 -1.86 -1.79
N LEU A 151 17.27 -1.53 -0.81
CA LEU A 151 15.91 -1.08 -1.01
C LEU A 151 15.78 0.44 -0.92
N GLU A 152 16.57 1.09 -0.08
CA GLU A 152 16.47 2.52 0.22
C GLU A 152 16.43 3.42 -1.02
N PRO A 153 17.31 3.26 -2.05
CA PRO A 153 17.27 4.11 -3.24
C PRO A 153 15.98 3.97 -4.06
N LEU A 154 15.36 2.78 -4.03
CA LEU A 154 14.08 2.52 -4.67
C LEU A 154 12.94 3.14 -3.85
N LEU A 155 12.88 2.79 -2.57
CA LEU A 155 11.78 3.14 -1.67
C LEU A 155 11.69 4.66 -1.44
N THR A 156 12.82 5.33 -1.20
CA THR A 156 12.85 6.78 -1.00
C THR A 156 12.40 7.56 -2.24
N LYS A 157 12.69 7.06 -3.44
CA LYS A 157 12.19 7.69 -4.68
C LYS A 157 10.71 7.43 -4.91
N MET A 158 10.22 6.24 -4.56
CA MET A 158 8.81 5.87 -4.72
C MET A 158 7.89 6.55 -3.71
N ALA A 159 8.39 6.82 -2.50
CA ALA A 159 7.63 7.43 -1.43
C ALA A 159 7.18 8.87 -1.75
N ALA A 160 6.14 9.33 -1.05
CA ALA A 160 5.75 10.73 -1.06
C ALA A 160 6.93 11.63 -0.65
N GLN A 161 7.05 12.79 -1.30
CA GLN A 161 8.08 13.76 -1.00
C GLN A 161 7.48 14.95 -0.26
N THR A 162 8.10 15.35 0.84
CA THR A 162 7.72 16.51 1.65
C THR A 162 8.89 17.49 1.77
N SER A 163 8.67 18.64 2.40
CA SER A 163 9.74 19.59 2.74
C SER A 163 10.83 18.96 3.61
N ASP A 164 10.46 17.93 4.41
CA ASP A 164 11.36 17.28 5.36
C ASP A 164 12.03 16.02 4.77
N GLY A 165 11.70 15.67 3.52
CA GLY A 165 12.24 14.54 2.79
C GLY A 165 11.22 13.50 2.36
N ALA A 166 11.69 12.32 2.00
CA ALA A 166 10.85 11.22 1.59
C ALA A 166 10.08 10.60 2.78
N CYS A 167 8.79 10.30 2.59
CA CYS A 167 7.97 9.58 3.58
C CYS A 167 8.35 8.09 3.63
N CYS A 168 9.62 7.83 3.86
CA CYS A 168 10.18 6.48 3.96
C CYS A 168 11.43 6.50 4.84
N THR A 169 11.42 5.69 5.89
CA THR A 169 12.59 5.49 6.74
C THR A 169 12.60 4.06 7.29
N TYR A 170 13.80 3.52 7.52
CA TYR A 170 13.93 2.22 8.18
C TYR A 170 13.41 2.29 9.62
N LEU A 171 12.48 1.41 9.98
CA LEU A 171 11.78 1.44 11.27
C LEU A 171 12.32 0.46 12.30
N GLY A 172 13.19 -0.45 11.89
CA GLY A 172 13.77 -1.42 12.79
C GLY A 172 13.70 -2.85 12.27
N PRO A 173 14.24 -3.82 13.03
CA PRO A 173 14.34 -5.21 12.60
C PRO A 173 12.99 -5.95 12.59
N GLY A 174 12.94 -7.09 11.92
CA GLY A 174 11.82 -8.02 11.94
C GLY A 174 10.50 -7.42 11.50
N GLY A 175 9.49 -7.50 12.37
CA GLY A 175 8.12 -7.04 12.11
C GLY A 175 7.89 -5.54 12.31
N ALA A 176 8.91 -4.71 12.56
CA ALA A 176 8.77 -3.30 12.95
C ALA A 176 7.92 -2.49 11.95
N GLY A 177 8.09 -2.70 10.64
CA GLY A 177 7.30 -2.00 9.61
C GLY A 177 5.81 -2.28 9.71
N HIS A 178 5.42 -3.54 9.82
CA HIS A 178 4.02 -3.92 10.01
C HIS A 178 3.47 -3.52 11.38
N TYR A 179 4.31 -3.52 12.41
CA TYR A 179 3.90 -3.01 13.73
C TYR A 179 3.53 -1.52 13.67
N VAL A 180 4.40 -0.71 13.06
CA VAL A 180 4.13 0.73 12.89
C VAL A 180 2.89 0.94 12.02
N LYS A 181 2.72 0.18 10.93
CA LYS A 181 1.50 0.26 10.09
C LYS A 181 0.24 -0.11 10.88
N MET A 182 0.29 -1.13 11.73
CA MET A 182 -0.82 -1.50 12.60
C MET A 182 -1.20 -0.36 13.56
N VAL A 183 -0.21 0.26 14.19
CA VAL A 183 -0.43 1.41 15.10
C VAL A 183 -0.99 2.61 14.32
N HIS A 184 -0.42 2.91 13.14
CA HIS A 184 -0.93 3.94 12.24
C HIS A 184 -2.41 3.72 11.92
N ASN A 185 -2.79 2.51 11.49
CA ASN A 185 -4.17 2.20 11.17
C ASN A 185 -5.09 2.34 12.38
N GLY A 186 -4.65 1.90 13.57
CA GLY A 186 -5.42 2.06 14.81
C GLY A 186 -5.69 3.52 15.14
N ILE A 187 -4.72 4.40 14.99
CA ILE A 187 -4.86 5.85 15.19
C ILE A 187 -5.80 6.44 14.13
N GLU A 188 -5.61 6.08 12.85
CA GLU A 188 -6.42 6.55 11.74
C GLU A 188 -7.90 6.22 11.93
N TYR A 189 -8.23 4.98 12.32
CA TYR A 189 -9.61 4.59 12.65
C TYR A 189 -10.19 5.38 13.83
N GLY A 190 -9.37 5.67 14.85
CA GLY A 190 -9.79 6.54 15.97
C GLY A 190 -10.11 7.96 15.51
N ILE A 191 -9.33 8.54 14.62
CA ILE A 191 -9.58 9.86 14.04
C ILE A 191 -10.86 9.84 13.19
N MET A 192 -11.02 8.82 12.33
CA MET A 192 -12.22 8.66 11.51
C MET A 192 -13.48 8.55 12.38
N GLN A 193 -13.44 7.79 13.47
CA GLN A 193 -14.54 7.67 14.43
C GLN A 193 -14.87 9.03 15.04
N THR A 194 -13.88 9.80 15.46
CA THR A 194 -14.08 11.14 16.03
C THR A 194 -14.74 12.10 15.03
N ILE A 195 -14.35 12.04 13.75
CA ILE A 195 -14.99 12.83 12.69
C ILE A 195 -16.46 12.40 12.51
N CYS A 196 -16.75 11.10 12.52
CA CYS A 196 -18.11 10.58 12.43
C CYS A 196 -18.97 11.02 13.63
N GLU A 197 -18.44 11.00 14.85
CA GLU A 197 -19.15 11.47 16.05
C GLU A 197 -19.44 12.97 15.99
N ALA A 198 -18.47 13.78 15.51
CA ALA A 198 -18.71 15.20 15.29
C ALA A 198 -19.81 15.44 14.23
N TYR A 199 -19.78 14.68 13.13
CA TYR A 199 -20.83 14.71 12.11
C TYR A 199 -22.20 14.36 12.69
N ASP A 200 -22.29 13.29 13.51
CA ASP A 200 -23.53 12.84 14.12
C ASP A 200 -24.14 13.90 15.03
N VAL A 201 -23.33 14.54 15.88
CA VAL A 201 -23.76 15.67 16.73
C VAL A 201 -24.28 16.84 15.91
N LEU A 202 -23.54 17.26 14.89
CA LEU A 202 -23.94 18.37 14.02
C LEU A 202 -25.25 18.08 13.28
N LYS A 203 -25.41 16.84 12.78
CA LYS A 203 -26.59 16.42 12.03
C LYS A 203 -27.80 16.16 12.92
N ASN A 204 -27.66 15.32 13.94
CA ASN A 204 -28.80 14.80 14.69
C ASN A 204 -29.17 15.63 15.93
N VAL A 205 -28.22 16.36 16.50
CA VAL A 205 -28.48 17.24 17.66
C VAL A 205 -28.77 18.68 17.23
N LEU A 206 -27.95 19.22 16.29
CA LEU A 206 -28.13 20.59 15.81
C LEU A 206 -29.03 20.69 14.57
N GLY A 207 -29.37 19.59 13.92
CA GLY A 207 -30.28 19.53 12.77
C GLY A 207 -29.70 20.11 11.47
N LEU A 208 -28.36 20.15 11.37
CA LEU A 208 -27.69 20.72 10.20
C LEU A 208 -27.75 19.76 9.00
N SER A 209 -27.85 20.34 7.80
CA SER A 209 -27.73 19.60 6.56
C SER A 209 -26.29 19.17 6.28
N GLY A 210 -26.09 18.16 5.43
CA GLY A 210 -24.76 17.71 5.02
C GLY A 210 -23.90 18.82 4.42
N LEU A 211 -24.49 19.76 3.68
CA LEU A 211 -23.78 20.91 3.12
C LEU A 211 -23.34 21.93 4.17
N GLU A 212 -24.16 22.20 5.17
CA GLU A 212 -23.78 23.07 6.30
C GLU A 212 -22.63 22.44 7.11
N ILE A 213 -22.70 21.13 7.34
CA ILE A 213 -21.61 20.39 8.03
C ILE A 213 -20.33 20.41 7.19
N ARG A 214 -20.43 20.25 5.88
CA ARG A 214 -19.29 20.42 4.96
C ARG A 214 -18.60 21.77 5.15
N ASP A 215 -19.38 22.84 5.23
CA ASP A 215 -18.83 24.22 5.35
C ASP A 215 -18.13 24.41 6.71
N ILE A 216 -18.68 23.83 7.79
CA ILE A 216 -18.04 23.78 9.11
C ILE A 216 -16.73 23.00 9.05
N PHE A 217 -16.71 21.84 8.42
CA PHE A 217 -15.50 21.03 8.27
C PHE A 217 -14.45 21.74 7.43
N ALA A 218 -14.88 22.50 6.40
CA ALA A 218 -13.96 23.32 5.60
C ALA A 218 -13.32 24.45 6.43
N GLU A 219 -14.07 25.08 7.32
CA GLU A 219 -13.52 26.07 8.27
C GLU A 219 -12.51 25.41 9.21
N TRP A 220 -12.85 24.26 9.82
CA TRP A 220 -11.93 23.54 10.69
C TRP A 220 -10.65 23.09 9.97
N ASN A 221 -10.78 22.66 8.70
CA ASN A 221 -9.63 22.21 7.90
C ASN A 221 -8.67 23.36 7.54
N SER A 222 -9.15 24.61 7.55
CA SER A 222 -8.31 25.80 7.33
C SER A 222 -7.51 26.22 8.56
N GLY A 223 -7.80 25.64 9.74
CA GLY A 223 -7.17 25.95 11.02
C GLY A 223 -6.38 24.78 11.60
N ASP A 224 -6.33 24.73 12.92
CA ASP A 224 -5.53 23.74 13.70
C ASP A 224 -5.95 22.28 13.50
N LEU A 225 -7.18 22.02 13.02
CA LEU A 225 -7.70 20.70 12.74
C LEU A 225 -7.45 20.23 11.29
N GLY A 226 -6.69 21.00 10.51
CA GLY A 226 -6.36 20.68 9.12
C GLY A 226 -5.73 19.30 8.98
N SER A 227 -6.38 18.42 8.19
CA SER A 227 -5.92 17.04 7.97
C SER A 227 -6.46 16.45 6.68
N PHE A 228 -5.74 15.47 6.13
CA PHE A 228 -6.19 14.72 4.95
C PHE A 228 -7.57 14.08 5.15
N LEU A 229 -7.84 13.50 6.32
CA LEU A 229 -9.13 12.86 6.61
C LEU A 229 -10.28 13.89 6.64
N LEU A 230 -10.03 15.09 7.16
CA LEU A 230 -11.02 16.15 7.15
C LEU A 230 -11.23 16.69 5.73
N GLU A 231 -10.17 16.83 4.94
CA GLU A 231 -10.24 17.25 3.53
C GLU A 231 -11.13 16.29 2.72
N ILE A 232 -10.90 14.97 2.80
CA ILE A 232 -11.75 14.01 2.07
C ILE A 232 -13.19 13.98 2.59
N SER A 233 -13.39 14.21 3.91
CA SER A 233 -14.74 14.33 4.48
C SER A 233 -15.52 15.48 3.87
N ILE A 234 -14.88 16.64 3.64
CA ILE A 234 -15.47 17.79 2.96
C ILE A 234 -15.92 17.41 1.55
N VAL A 235 -15.08 16.69 0.79
CA VAL A 235 -15.40 16.23 -0.56
C VAL A 235 -16.59 15.26 -0.54
N VAL A 236 -16.61 14.31 0.38
CA VAL A 236 -17.70 13.33 0.54
C VAL A 236 -19.02 14.02 0.86
N LEU A 237 -19.02 14.94 1.83
CA LEU A 237 -20.23 15.68 2.24
C LEU A 237 -20.74 16.62 1.15
N GLY A 238 -19.85 17.12 0.29
CA GLY A 238 -20.21 17.96 -0.86
C GLY A 238 -20.71 17.21 -2.08
N LYS A 239 -20.64 15.87 -2.10
CA LYS A 239 -21.04 15.08 -3.26
C LYS A 239 -22.55 14.95 -3.31
N ILE A 240 -23.14 15.41 -4.42
CA ILE A 240 -24.60 15.33 -4.69
C ILE A 240 -24.84 14.22 -5.69
N ASP A 241 -25.84 13.40 -5.42
CA ASP A 241 -26.33 12.41 -6.37
C ASP A 241 -27.08 13.10 -7.51
N PRO A 242 -26.70 12.86 -8.79
CA PRO A 242 -27.31 13.55 -9.92
C PRO A 242 -28.75 13.12 -10.21
N GLU A 243 -29.18 11.94 -9.75
CA GLU A 243 -30.53 11.42 -10.00
C GLU A 243 -31.53 11.96 -8.99
N THR A 244 -31.19 12.00 -7.72
CA THR A 244 -32.08 12.40 -6.63
C THR A 244 -31.89 13.85 -6.19
N ASN A 245 -30.78 14.49 -6.58
CA ASN A 245 -30.32 15.80 -6.12
C ASN A 245 -30.17 15.89 -4.59
N GLN A 246 -29.85 14.76 -3.93
CA GLN A 246 -29.60 14.67 -2.48
C GLN A 246 -28.10 14.46 -2.20
N PRO A 247 -27.61 14.81 -1.02
CA PRO A 247 -26.25 14.45 -0.61
C PRO A 247 -26.04 12.94 -0.72
N LEU A 248 -24.99 12.52 -1.43
CA LEU A 248 -24.73 11.10 -1.66
C LEU A 248 -24.52 10.34 -0.35
N VAL A 249 -23.94 10.99 0.66
CA VAL A 249 -23.72 10.41 2.01
C VAL A 249 -25.02 9.96 2.68
N ASP A 250 -26.15 10.61 2.37
CA ASP A 250 -27.46 10.27 2.92
C ASP A 250 -28.15 9.09 2.21
N LEU A 251 -27.60 8.68 1.07
CA LEU A 251 -28.12 7.59 0.23
C LEU A 251 -27.29 6.30 0.36
N VAL A 252 -26.12 6.37 0.98
CA VAL A 252 -25.26 5.20 1.18
C VAL A 252 -25.92 4.24 2.17
N LEU A 253 -26.06 2.99 1.74
CA LEU A 253 -26.55 1.93 2.61
C LEU A 253 -25.47 1.61 3.67
N ASP A 254 -25.86 1.66 4.95
CA ASP A 254 -24.99 1.30 6.06
C ASP A 254 -24.86 -0.22 6.13
N THR A 255 -23.87 -0.74 5.42
CA THR A 255 -23.48 -2.16 5.47
C THR A 255 -22.00 -2.26 5.81
N ALA A 256 -21.72 -2.93 6.94
CA ALA A 256 -20.35 -3.31 7.29
C ALA A 256 -20.14 -4.80 6.95
N GLU A 257 -19.19 -5.11 6.09
CA GLU A 257 -18.68 -6.47 5.89
C GLU A 257 -17.54 -6.72 6.90
N GLN A 258 -17.63 -7.84 7.60
CA GLN A 258 -16.58 -8.28 8.54
C GLN A 258 -15.53 -9.14 7.85
#